data_9db276778c4f0587837f693344e65340
#
_entry.id   9db276778c4f0587837f693344e65340
#
_cell.length_a   1.000
_cell.length_b   1.000
_cell.length_c   1.000
_cell.angle_alpha   90.00
_cell.angle_beta   90.00
_cell.angle_gamma   90.00
#
_symmetry.space_group_name_H-M   'P 1'
#
loop_
_entity.id
_entity.type
_entity.pdbx_description
1 polymer ?
#
loop_
_entity_poly.entity_id
_entity_poly.type
_entity_poly.pdbx_seq_one_letter_code
_entity_poly.pdbx_strand_id
1 'polypeptide(L)'
;MNKYSILIPIHNEVDHIPFLLKSLKSYFKAGHEIIIIDDGSDDGSTNILKNCEIINLIRLHKNKGKGYAIKKGLINANNDKIVIYDGDMELNPSDISRLMILDKKNNIRVVMGYRFQSLSPLKSNFDWGNFMFTSFFNILFN
;
A
#
# COMPACT_ATOMS: atom_id res chain seq x y z
N MET A 1 11.80 -6.70 17.60
CA MET A 1 10.54 -6.49 16.88
C MET A 1 10.84 -6.46 15.38
N ASN A 2 10.06 -7.17 14.56
CA ASN A 2 10.24 -7.13 13.11
C ASN A 2 9.78 -5.76 12.57
N LYS A 3 10.71 -4.98 12.02
CA LYS A 3 10.38 -3.70 11.38
C LYS A 3 10.02 -3.90 9.92
N TYR A 4 9.09 -3.11 9.44
CA TYR A 4 8.61 -3.13 8.06
C TYR A 4 8.72 -1.73 7.46
N SER A 5 8.92 -1.64 6.15
CA SER A 5 8.68 -0.44 5.37
C SER A 5 7.29 -0.55 4.73
N ILE A 6 6.41 0.39 5.07
CA ILE A 6 5.04 0.47 4.54
C ILE A 6 5.07 1.44 3.37
N LEU A 7 4.89 0.91 2.16
CA LEU A 7 4.89 1.69 0.91
C LEU A 7 3.45 2.04 0.53
N ILE A 8 3.19 3.32 0.36
CA ILE A 8 1.85 3.83 0.07
C ILE A 8 1.91 4.71 -1.18
N PRO A 9 1.67 4.14 -2.37
CA PRO A 9 1.52 4.94 -3.58
C PRO A 9 0.21 5.70 -3.52
N ILE A 10 0.25 6.98 -3.90
CA ILE A 10 -0.91 7.86 -4.00
C ILE A 10 -0.88 8.65 -5.31
N HIS A 11 -2.06 9.04 -5.79
CA HIS A 11 -2.22 9.99 -6.88
C HIS A 11 -3.58 10.67 -6.76
N ASN A 12 -3.59 11.99 -6.48
CA ASN A 12 -4.80 12.80 -6.28
C ASN A 12 -5.73 12.26 -5.19
N GLU A 13 -5.19 12.18 -3.95
CA GLU A 13 -5.88 11.63 -2.78
C GLU A 13 -6.03 12.66 -1.65
N VAL A 14 -6.14 13.96 -1.98
CA VAL A 14 -6.12 15.06 -1.00
C VAL A 14 -7.12 14.87 0.14
N ASP A 15 -8.31 14.36 -0.14
CA ASP A 15 -9.39 14.17 0.84
C ASP A 15 -9.11 12.99 1.81
N HIS A 16 -8.35 11.98 1.36
CA HIS A 16 -8.05 10.79 2.14
C HIS A 16 -6.80 10.95 3.03
N ILE A 17 -5.87 11.83 2.65
CA ILE A 17 -4.58 12.00 3.35
C ILE A 17 -4.73 12.28 4.84
N PRO A 18 -5.61 13.17 5.33
CA PRO A 18 -5.73 13.44 6.77
C PRO A 18 -6.08 12.20 7.59
N PHE A 19 -7.00 11.37 7.06
CA PHE A 19 -7.42 10.12 7.70
C PHE A 19 -6.32 9.06 7.62
N LEU A 20 -5.66 8.95 6.48
CA LEU A 20 -4.52 8.06 6.25
C LEU A 20 -3.41 8.36 7.26
N LEU A 21 -2.96 9.62 7.37
CA LEU A 21 -1.90 10.02 8.29
C LEU A 21 -2.27 9.76 9.76
N LYS A 22 -3.54 9.97 10.12
CA LYS A 22 -4.02 9.66 11.47
C LYS A 22 -3.89 8.18 11.79
N SER A 23 -4.27 7.31 10.87
CA SER A 23 -4.20 5.86 11.05
C SER A 23 -2.77 5.31 11.07
N LEU A 24 -1.84 5.95 10.33
CA LEU A 24 -0.44 5.54 10.24
C LEU A 24 0.39 5.88 11.50
N LYS A 25 -0.09 6.80 12.37
CA LYS A 25 0.64 7.18 13.59
C LYS A 25 0.99 6.00 14.50
N SER A 26 0.10 5.01 14.61
CA SER A 26 0.35 3.82 15.44
C SER A 26 1.50 2.97 14.89
N TYR A 27 1.59 2.82 13.58
CA TYR A 27 2.67 2.08 12.91
C TYR A 27 4.01 2.81 13.05
N PHE A 28 4.02 4.13 12.88
CA PHE A 28 5.22 4.95 13.13
C PHE A 28 5.72 4.81 14.57
N LYS A 29 4.83 4.93 15.56
CA LYS A 29 5.17 4.74 16.99
C LYS A 29 5.69 3.33 17.30
N ALA A 30 5.23 2.32 16.56
CA ALA A 30 5.73 0.94 16.65
C ALA A 30 7.12 0.76 16.00
N GLY A 31 7.67 1.82 15.38
CA GLY A 31 9.00 1.84 14.77
C GLY A 31 9.03 1.31 13.33
N HIS A 32 7.90 1.22 12.67
CA HIS A 32 7.84 0.94 11.24
C HIS A 32 8.19 2.18 10.43
N GLU A 33 8.80 1.99 9.27
CA GLU A 33 9.03 3.04 8.30
C GLU A 33 7.78 3.24 7.44
N ILE A 34 7.40 4.49 7.19
CA ILE A 34 6.28 4.83 6.33
C ILE A 34 6.82 5.64 5.15
N ILE A 35 6.62 5.14 3.94
CA ILE A 35 7.04 5.80 2.71
C ILE A 35 5.79 6.06 1.88
N ILE A 36 5.44 7.33 1.72
CA ILE A 36 4.38 7.74 0.80
C ILE A 36 5.02 8.15 -0.53
N ILE A 37 4.56 7.56 -1.62
CA ILE A 37 5.04 7.84 -2.96
C ILE A 37 3.94 8.57 -3.73
N ASP A 38 4.10 9.88 -3.85
CA ASP A 38 3.21 10.75 -4.61
C ASP A 38 3.53 10.66 -6.10
N ASP A 39 2.68 9.98 -6.84
CA ASP A 39 2.83 9.77 -8.28
C ASP A 39 2.36 10.98 -9.10
N GLY A 40 2.90 12.16 -8.76
CA GLY A 40 2.68 13.40 -9.50
C GLY A 40 1.28 13.99 -9.31
N SER A 41 0.78 14.04 -8.07
CA SER A 41 -0.49 14.70 -7.74
C SER A 41 -0.47 16.20 -8.03
N ASP A 42 -1.62 16.74 -8.43
CA ASP A 42 -1.89 18.14 -8.71
C ASP A 42 -3.08 18.73 -7.91
N ASP A 43 -3.73 17.93 -7.08
CA ASP A 43 -4.89 18.26 -6.24
C ASP A 43 -4.55 18.92 -4.88
N GLY A 44 -3.27 19.09 -4.57
CA GLY A 44 -2.82 19.59 -3.26
C GLY A 44 -2.35 18.51 -2.28
N SER A 45 -2.47 17.23 -2.61
CA SER A 45 -1.98 16.09 -1.81
C SER A 45 -0.56 16.29 -1.30
N THR A 46 0.36 16.67 -2.20
CA THR A 46 1.76 16.92 -1.85
C THR A 46 1.91 17.98 -0.74
N ASN A 47 1.08 19.03 -0.74
CA ASN A 47 1.23 20.14 0.20
C ASN A 47 0.93 19.70 1.65
N ILE A 48 -0.02 18.78 1.84
CA ILE A 48 -0.34 18.21 3.16
C ILE A 48 0.81 17.31 3.65
N LEU A 49 1.42 16.56 2.73
CA LEU A 49 2.44 15.56 3.07
C LEU A 49 3.82 16.15 3.37
N LYS A 50 4.18 17.27 2.75
CA LYS A 50 5.54 17.87 2.83
C LYS A 50 6.04 18.14 4.25
N ASN A 51 5.15 18.49 5.16
CA ASN A 51 5.49 18.87 6.54
C ASN A 51 5.16 17.77 7.55
N CYS A 52 4.95 16.53 7.10
CA CYS A 52 4.59 15.42 7.95
C CYS A 52 5.83 14.64 8.38
N GLU A 53 6.21 14.76 9.66
CA GLU A 53 7.42 14.15 10.23
C GLU A 53 7.37 12.62 10.36
N ILE A 54 6.17 12.02 10.28
CA ILE A 54 6.01 10.57 10.48
C ILE A 54 6.19 9.76 9.21
N ILE A 55 6.45 10.41 8.07
CA ILE A 55 6.58 9.76 6.77
C ILE A 55 7.84 10.19 6.04
N ASN A 56 8.31 9.33 5.15
CA ASN A 56 9.27 9.66 4.11
C ASN A 56 8.49 9.90 2.81
N LEU A 57 8.45 11.15 2.34
CA LEU A 57 7.74 11.50 1.10
C LEU A 57 8.67 11.40 -0.12
N ILE A 58 8.26 10.60 -1.10
CA ILE A 58 8.87 10.54 -2.43
C ILE A 58 7.89 11.14 -3.41
N ARG A 59 8.24 12.28 -4.03
CA ARG A 59 7.41 12.92 -5.05
C ARG A 59 7.95 12.65 -6.45
N LEU A 60 7.09 12.17 -7.33
CA LEU A 60 7.37 12.08 -8.76
C LEU A 60 6.92 13.35 -9.47
N HIS A 61 7.65 13.75 -10.53
CA HIS A 61 7.32 14.97 -11.28
C HIS A 61 6.04 14.85 -12.12
N LYS A 62 5.65 13.63 -12.47
CA LYS A 62 4.44 13.31 -13.24
C LYS A 62 3.97 11.90 -12.93
N ASN A 63 2.70 11.64 -13.17
CA ASN A 63 2.12 10.31 -13.07
C ASN A 63 2.84 9.31 -13.99
N LYS A 64 3.32 8.22 -13.42
CA LYS A 64 3.99 7.09 -14.10
C LYS A 64 3.33 5.76 -13.81
N GLY A 65 2.26 5.79 -13.03
CA GLY A 65 1.49 4.62 -12.62
C GLY A 65 2.01 3.94 -11.34
N LYS A 66 1.09 3.27 -10.67
CA LYS A 66 1.28 2.63 -9.37
C LYS A 66 2.52 1.73 -9.29
N GLY A 67 2.76 0.90 -10.33
CA GLY A 67 3.91 0.00 -10.35
C GLY A 67 5.26 0.73 -10.32
N TYR A 68 5.36 1.87 -11.03
CA TYR A 68 6.56 2.69 -11.00
C TYR A 68 6.75 3.37 -9.64
N ALA A 69 5.67 3.88 -9.05
CA ALA A 69 5.68 4.47 -7.71
C ALA A 69 6.16 3.44 -6.67
N ILE A 70 5.61 2.22 -6.69
CA ILE A 70 6.04 1.13 -5.80
C ILE A 70 7.53 0.82 -6.00
N LYS A 71 8.01 0.71 -7.24
CA LYS A 71 9.43 0.48 -7.53
C LYS A 71 10.31 1.57 -6.91
N LYS A 72 9.88 2.82 -6.94
CA LYS A 72 10.60 3.93 -6.29
C LYS A 72 10.60 3.80 -4.77
N GLY A 73 9.47 3.42 -4.18
CA GLY A 73 9.37 3.12 -2.74
C GLY A 73 10.31 2.01 -2.33
N LEU A 74 10.36 0.90 -3.08
CA LEU A 74 11.23 -0.25 -2.81
C LEU A 74 12.72 0.12 -2.78
N ILE A 75 13.17 0.97 -3.70
CA ILE A 75 14.58 1.41 -3.77
C ILE A 75 14.96 2.25 -2.54
N ASN A 76 14.00 2.95 -1.94
CA ASN A 76 14.24 3.84 -0.81
C ASN A 76 13.85 3.21 0.55
N ALA A 77 13.36 1.98 0.57
CA ALA A 77 13.00 1.28 1.80
C ALA A 77 14.24 0.83 2.58
N ASN A 78 14.23 1.09 3.89
CA ASN A 78 15.34 0.73 4.79
C ASN A 78 15.18 -0.65 5.44
N ASN A 79 13.99 -1.27 5.33
CA ASN A 79 13.73 -2.58 5.92
C ASN A 79 13.56 -3.66 4.84
N ASP A 80 14.04 -4.87 5.12
CA ASP A 80 13.87 -6.04 4.23
C ASP A 80 12.42 -6.50 4.09
N LYS A 81 11.57 -6.17 5.08
CA LYS A 81 10.16 -6.55 5.10
C LYS A 81 9.32 -5.39 4.60
N ILE A 82 8.58 -5.63 3.53
CA ILE A 82 7.79 -4.61 2.85
C ILE A 82 6.30 -4.92 3.00
N VAL A 83 5.51 -3.90 3.25
CA VAL A 83 4.05 -3.91 3.07
C VAL A 83 3.70 -2.87 2.03
N ILE A 84 2.87 -3.23 1.06
CA ILE A 84 2.28 -2.30 0.10
C ILE A 84 0.82 -2.10 0.50
N TYR A 85 0.42 -0.85 0.66
CA TYR A 85 -0.93 -0.47 1.06
C TYR A 85 -1.42 0.68 0.17
N ASP A 86 -2.66 0.62 -0.29
CA ASP A 86 -3.23 1.67 -1.14
C ASP A 86 -3.69 2.88 -0.32
N GLY A 87 -3.38 4.09 -0.82
CA GLY A 87 -3.66 5.33 -0.10
C GLY A 87 -5.10 5.84 -0.25
N ASP A 88 -5.94 5.18 -1.04
CA ASP A 88 -7.32 5.54 -1.37
C ASP A 88 -8.35 5.25 -0.26
N MET A 89 -7.90 4.67 0.85
CA MET A 89 -8.75 4.29 2.00
C MET A 89 -9.87 3.29 1.69
N GLU A 90 -9.87 2.63 0.53
CA GLU A 90 -10.81 1.52 0.24
C GLU A 90 -10.63 0.35 1.20
N LEU A 91 -9.41 0.12 1.67
CA LEU A 91 -9.07 -0.89 2.66
C LEU A 91 -8.91 -0.24 4.03
N ASN A 92 -9.28 -0.98 5.09
CA ASN A 92 -9.07 -0.49 6.45
C ASN A 92 -7.58 -0.49 6.81
N PRO A 93 -7.00 0.65 7.24
CA PRO A 93 -5.58 0.70 7.63
C PRO A 93 -5.19 -0.28 8.74
N SER A 94 -6.13 -0.74 9.58
CA SER A 94 -5.87 -1.78 10.57
C SER A 94 -5.48 -3.13 9.95
N ASP A 95 -5.84 -3.37 8.68
CA ASP A 95 -5.49 -4.60 7.97
C ASP A 95 -4.00 -4.68 7.61
N ILE A 96 -3.28 -3.55 7.61
CA ILE A 96 -1.82 -3.51 7.44
C ILE A 96 -1.14 -4.47 8.43
N SER A 97 -1.57 -4.49 9.69
CA SER A 97 -0.99 -5.38 10.70
C SER A 97 -1.19 -6.87 10.40
N ARG A 98 -2.29 -7.23 9.72
CA ARG A 98 -2.56 -8.62 9.29
C ARG A 98 -1.61 -9.09 8.20
N LEU A 99 -1.06 -8.17 7.42
CA LEU A 99 -0.06 -8.47 6.38
C LEU A 99 1.35 -8.59 6.95
N MET A 100 1.59 -8.14 8.20
CA MET A 100 2.91 -8.11 8.83
C MET A 100 3.29 -9.45 9.49
N ILE A 101 2.98 -10.57 8.84
CA ILE A 101 3.22 -11.94 9.35
C ILE A 101 4.33 -12.67 8.59
N LEU A 102 5.20 -11.95 7.86
CA LEU A 102 6.34 -12.56 7.17
C LEU A 102 7.25 -13.26 8.18
N ASP A 103 7.49 -14.55 7.96
CA ASP A 103 8.32 -15.39 8.82
C ASP A 103 9.25 -16.29 8.00
N LYS A 104 10.55 -15.98 8.06
CA LYS A 104 11.58 -16.77 7.36
C LYS A 104 11.69 -18.20 7.90
N LYS A 105 11.43 -18.43 9.21
CA LYS A 105 11.51 -19.76 9.84
C LYS A 105 10.43 -20.70 9.31
N ASN A 106 9.21 -20.16 9.13
CA ASN A 106 8.08 -20.91 8.60
C ASN A 106 7.93 -20.74 7.07
N ASN A 107 8.97 -20.21 6.39
CA ASN A 107 9.01 -20.00 4.94
C ASN A 107 7.87 -19.09 4.41
N ILE A 108 7.28 -18.24 5.25
CA ILE A 108 6.28 -17.26 4.82
C ILE A 108 7.01 -16.05 4.24
N ARG A 109 7.09 -16.00 2.90
CA ARG A 109 7.81 -14.94 2.17
C ARG A 109 6.91 -13.89 1.56
N VAL A 110 5.66 -14.25 1.24
CA VAL A 110 4.66 -13.38 0.63
C VAL A 110 3.34 -13.58 1.37
N VAL A 111 2.68 -12.47 1.70
CA VAL A 111 1.34 -12.44 2.27
C VAL A 111 0.50 -11.50 1.41
N MET A 112 -0.63 -11.96 0.94
CA MET A 112 -1.55 -11.17 0.12
C MET A 112 -2.88 -11.03 0.84
N GLY A 113 -3.41 -9.80 0.89
CA GLY A 113 -4.77 -9.55 1.33
C GLY A 113 -5.76 -10.03 0.26
N TYR A 114 -6.83 -10.70 0.68
CA TYR A 114 -7.90 -11.14 -0.20
C TYR A 114 -9.13 -10.26 -0.01
N ARG A 115 -9.63 -9.66 -1.08
CA ARG A 115 -10.74 -8.69 -1.05
C ARG A 115 -12.11 -9.36 -0.99
N PHE A 116 -12.24 -10.60 -1.43
CA PHE A 116 -13.53 -11.26 -1.61
C PHE A 116 -13.70 -12.42 -0.64
N GLN A 117 -14.56 -12.28 0.37
CA GLN A 117 -14.90 -13.36 1.31
C GLN A 117 -15.96 -14.35 0.75
N SER A 118 -16.64 -14.03 -0.34
CA SER A 118 -17.60 -14.92 -0.99
C SER A 118 -17.52 -14.79 -2.50
N LEU A 119 -17.53 -15.94 -3.17
CA LEU A 119 -17.66 -16.07 -4.63
C LEU A 119 -19.08 -15.67 -5.06
N SER A 120 -19.37 -14.38 -5.10
CA SER A 120 -20.55 -13.85 -5.79
C SER A 120 -20.07 -13.02 -6.97
N PRO A 121 -19.78 -13.66 -8.14
CA PRO A 121 -19.14 -12.99 -9.28
C PRO A 121 -20.07 -12.04 -10.04
N LEU A 122 -21.27 -11.76 -9.55
CA LEU A 122 -22.35 -11.15 -10.35
C LEU A 122 -22.77 -9.75 -9.88
N LYS A 123 -22.03 -9.06 -9.02
CA LYS A 123 -22.47 -7.74 -8.52
C LYS A 123 -21.99 -6.53 -9.32
N SER A 124 -20.91 -6.61 -10.09
CA SER A 124 -20.51 -5.55 -11.03
C SER A 124 -19.57 -6.06 -12.11
N ASN A 125 -19.55 -5.38 -13.29
CA ASN A 125 -18.60 -5.68 -14.38
C ASN A 125 -17.13 -5.52 -13.96
N PHE A 126 -16.87 -4.73 -12.90
CA PHE A 126 -15.55 -4.49 -12.34
C PHE A 126 -15.06 -5.68 -11.50
N ASP A 127 -15.97 -6.34 -10.79
CA ASP A 127 -15.65 -7.53 -9.97
C ASP A 127 -15.25 -8.71 -10.85
N TRP A 128 -15.82 -8.80 -12.06
CA TRP A 128 -15.50 -9.85 -13.04
C TRP A 128 -14.05 -9.74 -13.55
N GLY A 129 -13.59 -8.53 -13.84
CA GLY A 129 -12.21 -8.27 -14.27
C GLY A 129 -11.20 -8.65 -13.18
N ASN A 130 -11.46 -8.25 -11.96
CA ASN A 130 -10.61 -8.57 -10.80
C ASN A 130 -10.60 -10.08 -10.50
N PHE A 131 -11.74 -10.76 -10.62
CA PHE A 131 -11.85 -12.23 -10.45
C PHE A 131 -11.04 -12.97 -11.51
N MET A 132 -11.17 -12.59 -12.79
CA MET A 132 -10.40 -13.17 -13.89
C MET A 132 -8.88 -12.97 -13.67
N PHE A 133 -8.46 -11.78 -13.26
CA PHE A 133 -7.05 -11.47 -13.02
C PHE A 133 -6.48 -12.30 -11.86
N THR A 134 -7.23 -12.41 -10.76
CA THR A 134 -6.80 -13.21 -9.58
C THR A 134 -6.75 -14.69 -9.90
N SER A 135 -7.74 -15.20 -10.65
CA SER A 135 -7.76 -16.62 -11.07
C SER A 135 -6.61 -16.94 -12.04
N PHE A 136 -6.35 -16.06 -13.00
CA PHE A 136 -5.24 -16.20 -13.95
C PHE A 136 -3.88 -16.17 -13.24
N PHE A 137 -3.71 -15.27 -12.26
CA PHE A 137 -2.49 -15.18 -11.47
C PHE A 137 -2.26 -16.45 -10.62
N ASN A 138 -3.32 -16.97 -10.00
CA ASN A 138 -3.23 -18.22 -9.23
C ASN A 138 -2.89 -19.44 -10.09
N ILE A 139 -3.34 -19.48 -11.35
CA ILE A 139 -3.01 -20.57 -12.30
C ILE A 139 -1.56 -20.50 -12.75
N LEU A 140 -1.00 -19.29 -12.88
CA LEU A 140 0.37 -19.10 -13.39
C LEU A 140 1.45 -19.24 -12.32
N PHE A 141 1.12 -19.05 -11.05
CA PHE A 141 2.11 -18.94 -9.95
C PHE A 141 1.88 -19.95 -8.81
N ASN A 142 0.91 -20.87 -8.93
CA ASN A 142 0.79 -22.08 -8.15
C ASN A 142 1.22 -23.28 -9.01
#